data_585f8184f383c0ecf70d184f22adbacf
#
_entry.id   585f8184f383c0ecf70d184f22adbacf
#
_cell.length_a   1.000
_cell.length_b   1.000
_cell.length_c   1.000
_cell.angle_alpha   90.00
_cell.angle_beta   90.00
_cell.angle_gamma   90.00
#
_symmetry.space_group_name_H-M   'P 1'
#
loop_
_entity.id
_entity.type
_entity.pdbx_description
1 polymer ?
#
loop_
_entity_poly.entity_id
_entity_poly.type
_entity_poly.pdbx_seq_one_letter_code
_entity_poly.pdbx_strand_id
1 'polypeptide(L)'
;MTFLDTGILVGAVLKSHPEHVVCRAALEDSPRPFTNAHALAETFATLTGFYKVPTEAAAELTLSLRDAIAVEALALADYETAIREARSRGVMGGGMYDSLHATFARRTQAVQIVTRNPSHFQHVAPDIEILTP
;
A
#
# COMPACT_ATOMS: atom_id res chain seq x y z
N MET A 1 8.05 -6.69 10.51
CA MET A 1 6.89 -6.70 9.58
C MET A 1 7.06 -5.57 8.57
N THR A 2 6.76 -5.84 7.33
CA THR A 2 6.95 -4.91 6.22
C THR A 2 5.60 -4.60 5.58
N PHE A 3 5.18 -3.35 5.64
CA PHE A 3 3.97 -2.90 4.95
C PHE A 3 4.26 -2.66 3.47
N LEU A 4 3.44 -3.22 2.59
CA LEU A 4 3.53 -3.03 1.14
C LEU A 4 2.46 -2.05 0.66
N ASP A 5 2.93 -0.96 0.07
CA ASP A 5 2.07 0.08 -0.50
C ASP A 5 1.38 -0.39 -1.80
N THR A 6 0.28 0.24 -2.14
CA THR A 6 -0.55 -0.08 -3.32
C THR A 6 0.26 -0.19 -4.61
N GLY A 7 1.21 0.71 -4.86
CA GLY A 7 2.04 0.67 -6.06
C GLY A 7 2.86 -0.61 -6.19
N ILE A 8 3.31 -1.17 -5.08
CA ILE A 8 4.00 -2.47 -5.05
C ILE A 8 3.04 -3.59 -5.41
N LEU A 9 1.83 -3.58 -4.85
CA LEU A 9 0.82 -4.61 -5.11
C LEU A 9 0.42 -4.64 -6.58
N VAL A 10 0.18 -3.46 -7.17
CA VAL A 10 -0.14 -3.32 -8.59
C VAL A 10 0.98 -3.89 -9.47
N GLY A 11 2.22 -3.48 -9.23
CA GLY A 11 3.37 -3.99 -9.99
C GLY A 11 3.56 -5.50 -9.82
N ALA A 12 3.33 -6.02 -8.63
CA ALA A 12 3.51 -7.43 -8.33
C ALA A 12 2.50 -8.34 -9.04
N VAL A 13 1.26 -7.89 -9.26
CA VAL A 13 0.22 -8.71 -9.90
C VAL A 13 0.09 -8.48 -11.41
N LEU A 14 0.53 -7.34 -11.92
CA LEU A 14 0.40 -6.98 -13.34
C LEU A 14 1.68 -7.32 -14.09
N LYS A 15 1.70 -8.45 -14.80
CA LYS A 15 2.90 -8.95 -15.52
C LYS A 15 3.45 -7.97 -16.54
N SER A 16 2.61 -7.16 -17.17
CA SER A 16 3.01 -6.15 -18.15
C SER A 16 3.55 -4.86 -17.52
N HIS A 17 3.51 -4.74 -16.19
CA HIS A 17 4.02 -3.56 -15.50
C HIS A 17 5.54 -3.44 -15.67
N PRO A 18 6.09 -2.24 -15.98
CA PRO A 18 7.53 -2.04 -16.18
C PRO A 18 8.39 -2.51 -14.99
N GLU A 19 7.87 -2.40 -13.78
CA GLU A 19 8.56 -2.79 -12.54
C GLU A 19 8.02 -4.08 -11.93
N HIS A 20 7.38 -4.93 -12.75
CA HIS A 20 6.80 -6.18 -12.25
C HIS A 20 7.80 -7.03 -11.48
N VAL A 21 9.00 -7.22 -12.02
CA VAL A 21 10.03 -8.09 -11.41
C VAL A 21 10.44 -7.60 -10.02
N VAL A 22 10.73 -6.31 -9.88
CA VAL A 22 11.16 -5.76 -8.58
C VAL A 22 10.01 -5.67 -7.58
N CYS A 23 8.80 -5.37 -8.02
CA CYS A 23 7.62 -5.35 -7.15
C CYS A 23 7.27 -6.77 -6.68
N ARG A 24 7.38 -7.76 -7.57
CA ARG A 24 7.16 -9.16 -7.23
C ARG A 24 8.19 -9.65 -6.21
N ALA A 25 9.46 -9.32 -6.41
CA ALA A 25 10.52 -9.63 -5.47
C ALA A 25 10.26 -8.97 -4.09
N ALA A 26 9.85 -7.70 -4.08
CA ALA A 26 9.51 -7.02 -2.83
C ALA A 26 8.39 -7.73 -2.06
N LEU A 27 7.37 -8.24 -2.77
CA LEU A 27 6.29 -8.99 -2.16
C LEU A 27 6.76 -10.35 -1.60
N GLU A 28 7.65 -11.04 -2.32
CA GLU A 28 8.09 -12.40 -1.96
C GLU A 28 9.21 -12.40 -0.91
N ASP A 29 10.10 -11.41 -0.94
CA ASP A 29 11.33 -11.42 -0.14
C ASP A 29 11.27 -10.53 1.11
N SER A 30 10.28 -9.65 1.21
CA SER A 30 10.15 -8.78 2.39
C SER A 30 9.87 -9.58 3.67
N PRO A 31 10.47 -9.21 4.81
CA PRO A 31 10.21 -9.89 6.07
C PRO A 31 8.76 -9.72 6.53
N ARG A 32 8.01 -10.81 6.62
CA ARG A 32 6.60 -10.82 7.04
C ARG A 32 5.78 -9.74 6.33
N PRO A 33 5.64 -9.83 4.99
CA PRO A 33 4.95 -8.82 4.21
C PRO A 33 3.46 -8.80 4.54
N PHE A 34 2.89 -7.60 4.61
CA PHE A 34 1.47 -7.43 4.84
C PHE A 34 0.98 -6.13 4.20
N THR A 35 -0.33 -6.01 4.08
CA THR A 35 -0.98 -4.79 3.61
C THR A 35 -2.34 -4.63 4.30
N ASN A 36 -3.12 -3.64 3.91
CA ASN A 36 -4.46 -3.45 4.43
C ASN A 36 -5.55 -3.57 3.35
N ALA A 37 -6.78 -3.71 3.79
CA ALA A 37 -7.93 -3.87 2.89
C ALA A 37 -8.15 -2.65 1.98
N HIS A 38 -7.78 -1.44 2.43
CA HIS A 38 -7.88 -0.26 1.58
C HIS A 38 -6.92 -0.34 0.38
N ALA A 39 -5.71 -0.85 0.59
CA ALA A 39 -4.76 -1.07 -0.51
C ALA A 39 -5.27 -2.09 -1.54
N LEU A 40 -6.08 -3.07 -1.15
CA LEU A 40 -6.75 -3.94 -2.12
C LEU A 40 -7.74 -3.16 -3.00
N ALA A 41 -8.55 -2.29 -2.41
CA ALA A 41 -9.47 -1.46 -3.16
C ALA A 41 -8.74 -0.52 -4.13
N GLU A 42 -7.66 0.09 -3.68
CA GLU A 42 -6.82 0.94 -4.52
C GLU A 42 -6.14 0.15 -5.65
N THR A 43 -5.68 -1.06 -5.37
CA THR A 43 -5.09 -1.96 -6.38
C THR A 43 -6.10 -2.26 -7.48
N PHE A 44 -7.30 -2.68 -7.12
CA PHE A 44 -8.38 -2.92 -8.09
C PHE A 44 -8.70 -1.65 -8.91
N ALA A 45 -8.86 -0.51 -8.24
CA ALA A 45 -9.16 0.75 -8.89
C ALA A 45 -8.07 1.17 -9.89
N THR A 46 -6.80 0.97 -9.53
CA THR A 46 -5.66 1.28 -10.40
C THR A 46 -5.59 0.33 -11.60
N LEU A 47 -5.77 -0.97 -11.38
CA LEU A 47 -5.79 -1.96 -12.47
C LEU A 47 -6.88 -1.65 -13.50
N THR A 48 -8.08 -1.35 -13.04
CA THR A 48 -9.22 -1.08 -13.95
C THR A 48 -9.19 0.33 -14.52
N GLY A 49 -8.91 1.34 -13.69
CA GLY A 49 -8.99 2.75 -14.08
C GLY A 49 -7.81 3.25 -14.88
N PHE A 50 -6.59 2.91 -14.47
CA PHE A 50 -5.36 3.37 -15.13
C PHE A 50 -4.87 2.38 -16.20
N TYR A 51 -4.72 1.10 -15.84
CA TYR A 51 -4.17 0.08 -16.75
C TYR A 51 -5.23 -0.55 -17.63
N LYS A 52 -6.51 -0.22 -17.46
CA LYS A 52 -7.62 -0.72 -18.28
C LYS A 52 -7.73 -2.24 -18.30
N VAL A 53 -7.33 -2.90 -17.21
CA VAL A 53 -7.53 -4.33 -17.05
C VAL A 53 -9.03 -4.61 -16.93
N PRO A 54 -9.57 -5.61 -17.64
CA PRO A 54 -10.99 -5.98 -17.52
C PRO A 54 -11.35 -6.29 -16.07
N THR A 55 -12.52 -5.88 -15.63
CA THR A 55 -12.97 -5.97 -14.22
C THR A 55 -12.82 -7.37 -13.64
N GLU A 56 -13.19 -8.40 -14.39
CA GLU A 56 -13.09 -9.78 -13.92
C GLU A 56 -11.64 -10.21 -13.66
N ALA A 57 -10.75 -9.90 -14.61
CA ALA A 57 -9.32 -10.19 -14.48
C ALA A 57 -8.69 -9.38 -13.33
N ALA A 58 -9.05 -8.11 -13.21
CA ALA A 58 -8.56 -7.27 -12.10
C ALA A 58 -9.01 -7.80 -10.73
N ALA A 59 -10.23 -8.32 -10.64
CA ALA A 59 -10.73 -8.95 -9.42
C ALA A 59 -9.90 -10.17 -9.04
N GLU A 60 -9.63 -11.06 -9.99
CA GLU A 60 -8.80 -12.25 -9.77
C GLU A 60 -7.39 -11.88 -9.33
N LEU A 61 -6.74 -10.93 -10.02
CA LEU A 61 -5.41 -10.47 -9.68
C LEU A 61 -5.36 -9.85 -8.28
N THR A 62 -6.30 -8.97 -7.96
CA THR A 62 -6.35 -8.31 -6.66
C THR A 62 -6.58 -9.31 -5.52
N LEU A 63 -7.53 -10.22 -5.70
CA LEU A 63 -7.86 -11.19 -4.66
C LEU A 63 -6.77 -12.25 -4.48
N SER A 64 -5.93 -12.51 -5.48
CA SER A 64 -4.79 -13.42 -5.34
C SER A 64 -3.77 -12.94 -4.32
N LEU A 65 -3.73 -11.64 -4.02
CA LEU A 65 -2.84 -11.09 -2.99
C LEU A 65 -3.09 -11.69 -1.61
N ARG A 66 -4.33 -12.06 -1.29
CA ARG A 66 -4.69 -12.68 0.00
C ARG A 66 -4.03 -14.04 0.21
N ASP A 67 -3.64 -14.70 -0.86
CA ASP A 67 -2.96 -16.00 -0.79
C ASP A 67 -1.45 -15.83 -0.63
N ALA A 68 -0.93 -14.67 -0.97
CA ALA A 68 0.50 -14.36 -0.96
C ALA A 68 0.95 -13.65 0.33
N ILE A 69 0.13 -12.74 0.85
CA ILE A 69 0.46 -11.91 2.02
C ILE A 69 -0.74 -11.75 2.95
N ALA A 70 -0.46 -11.38 4.20
CA ALA A 70 -1.52 -11.03 5.14
C ALA A 70 -2.18 -9.70 4.73
N VAL A 71 -3.51 -9.67 4.77
CA VAL A 71 -4.31 -8.47 4.51
C VAL A 71 -5.19 -8.21 5.73
N GLU A 72 -5.05 -7.04 6.34
CA GLU A 72 -5.77 -6.68 7.55
C GLU A 72 -6.75 -5.53 7.30
N ALA A 73 -7.86 -5.54 8.02
CA ALA A 73 -8.81 -4.45 7.97
C ALA A 73 -8.27 -3.22 8.70
N LEU A 74 -8.59 -2.03 8.19
CA LEU A 74 -8.37 -0.78 8.90
C LEU A 74 -9.39 -0.64 10.04
N ALA A 75 -8.93 -0.15 11.19
CA ALA A 75 -9.82 0.21 12.28
C ALA A 75 -10.36 1.64 12.08
N LEU A 76 -11.53 1.94 12.62
CA LEU A 76 -12.04 3.32 12.64
C LEU A 76 -11.02 4.29 13.23
N ALA A 77 -10.30 3.86 14.28
CA ALA A 77 -9.26 4.65 14.92
C ALA A 77 -8.12 5.05 13.97
N ASP A 78 -7.82 4.26 12.94
CA ASP A 78 -6.81 4.61 11.92
C ASP A 78 -7.25 5.84 11.13
N TYR A 79 -8.52 5.87 10.71
CA TYR A 79 -9.10 7.02 10.00
C TYR A 79 -9.15 8.26 10.89
N GLU A 80 -9.64 8.11 12.12
CA GLU A 80 -9.73 9.23 13.07
C GLU A 80 -8.36 9.84 13.36
N THR A 81 -7.35 9.00 13.59
CA THR A 81 -5.98 9.45 13.85
C THR A 81 -5.40 10.16 12.63
N ALA A 82 -5.51 9.57 11.43
CA ALA A 82 -5.03 10.18 10.19
C ALA A 82 -5.69 11.55 9.93
N ILE A 83 -6.99 11.65 10.13
CA ILE A 83 -7.74 12.91 9.95
C ILE A 83 -7.32 13.95 11.01
N ARG A 84 -7.20 13.54 12.26
CA ARG A 84 -6.82 14.44 13.36
C ARG A 84 -5.41 15.01 13.19
N GLU A 85 -4.47 14.19 12.69
CA GLU A 85 -3.08 14.57 12.51
C GLU A 85 -2.80 15.24 11.16
N ALA A 86 -3.78 15.32 10.27
CA ALA A 86 -3.59 15.80 8.90
C ALA A 86 -2.92 17.18 8.84
N ARG A 87 -3.35 18.12 9.67
CA ARG A 87 -2.79 19.47 9.69
C ARG A 87 -1.31 19.46 10.06
N SER A 88 -0.95 18.78 11.14
CA SER A 88 0.44 18.75 11.62
C SER A 88 1.39 18.02 10.68
N ARG A 89 0.88 17.11 9.86
CA ARG A 89 1.65 16.36 8.87
C ARG A 89 1.59 16.94 7.47
N GLY A 90 0.90 18.08 7.29
CA GLY A 90 0.78 18.72 5.99
C GLY A 90 -0.02 17.92 4.97
N VAL A 91 -1.03 17.17 5.42
CA VAL A 91 -1.84 16.29 4.59
C VAL A 91 -3.04 17.03 4.03
N MET A 92 -3.21 16.95 2.71
CA MET A 92 -4.37 17.52 1.98
C MET A 92 -4.80 16.56 0.86
N GLY A 93 -6.11 16.52 0.58
CA GLY A 93 -6.66 15.78 -0.55
C GLY A 93 -6.23 14.32 -0.58
N GLY A 94 -5.70 13.87 -1.73
CA GLY A 94 -5.26 12.48 -1.95
C GLY A 94 -4.12 12.01 -1.06
N GLY A 95 -3.36 12.93 -0.46
CA GLY A 95 -2.33 12.59 0.54
C GLY A 95 -2.90 11.91 1.78
N MET A 96 -4.22 12.01 2.00
CA MET A 96 -4.91 11.30 3.08
C MET A 96 -4.75 9.79 2.99
N TYR A 97 -4.71 9.22 1.79
CA TYR A 97 -4.60 7.77 1.62
C TYR A 97 -3.21 7.26 2.04
N ASP A 98 -2.14 7.98 1.70
CA ASP A 98 -0.78 7.64 2.16
C ASP A 98 -0.66 7.83 3.69
N SER A 99 -1.28 8.88 4.23
CA SER A 99 -1.35 9.11 5.67
C SER A 99 -2.10 7.98 6.40
N LEU A 100 -3.16 7.47 5.79
CA LEU A 100 -3.94 6.36 6.32
C LEU A 100 -3.12 5.07 6.35
N HIS A 101 -2.37 4.78 5.28
CA HIS A 101 -1.45 3.64 5.24
C HIS A 101 -0.35 3.77 6.28
N ALA A 102 0.24 4.95 6.43
CA ALA A 102 1.27 5.20 7.44
C ALA A 102 0.74 5.04 8.87
N THR A 103 -0.46 5.54 9.13
CA THR A 103 -1.13 5.42 10.43
C THR A 103 -1.41 3.95 10.77
N PHE A 104 -1.92 3.20 9.81
CA PHE A 104 -2.13 1.76 9.95
C PHE A 104 -0.81 1.01 10.19
N ALA A 105 0.23 1.31 9.39
CA ALA A 105 1.55 0.68 9.53
C ALA A 105 2.14 0.93 10.93
N ARG A 106 2.00 2.14 11.44
CA ARG A 106 2.45 2.50 12.79
C ARG A 106 1.70 1.74 13.88
N ARG A 107 0.36 1.69 13.79
CA ARG A 107 -0.47 0.96 14.77
C ARG A 107 -0.15 -0.53 14.78
N THR A 108 0.13 -1.11 13.64
CA THR A 108 0.47 -2.53 13.50
C THR A 108 1.96 -2.83 13.71
N GLN A 109 2.73 -1.81 14.10
CA GLN A 109 4.15 -1.93 14.42
C GLN A 109 5.01 -2.40 13.24
N ALA A 110 4.66 -1.98 12.03
CA ALA A 110 5.53 -2.17 10.87
C ALA A 110 6.85 -1.41 11.10
N VAL A 111 7.95 -2.06 10.80
CA VAL A 111 9.28 -1.43 10.87
C VAL A 111 9.69 -0.81 9.54
N GLN A 112 9.07 -1.24 8.46
CA GLN A 112 9.37 -0.79 7.11
C GLN A 112 8.09 -0.59 6.29
N ILE A 113 8.12 0.39 5.39
CA ILE A 113 7.13 0.56 4.31
C ILE A 113 7.89 0.46 2.99
N VAL A 114 7.48 -0.44 2.12
CA VAL A 114 8.01 -0.53 0.75
C VAL A 114 7.04 0.18 -0.20
N THR A 115 7.54 1.18 -0.91
CA THR A 115 6.73 2.00 -1.82
C THR A 115 7.53 2.39 -3.06
N ARG A 116 6.85 2.61 -4.18
CA ARG A 116 7.44 3.20 -5.38
C ARG A 116 7.51 4.74 -5.31
N ASN A 117 6.85 5.33 -4.32
CA ASN A 117 6.75 6.79 -4.15
C ASN A 117 7.22 7.22 -2.76
N PRO A 118 8.52 7.11 -2.45
CA PRO A 118 9.04 7.38 -1.10
C PRO A 118 8.76 8.80 -0.62
N SER A 119 8.71 9.79 -1.52
CA SER A 119 8.41 11.18 -1.15
C SER A 119 7.02 11.36 -0.54
N HIS A 120 6.06 10.50 -0.90
CA HIS A 120 4.71 10.55 -0.35
C HIS A 120 4.66 10.18 1.14
N PHE A 121 5.65 9.42 1.62
CA PHE A 121 5.69 8.94 3.01
C PHE A 121 6.61 9.74 3.92
N GLN A 122 7.44 10.65 3.38
CA GLN A 122 8.40 11.41 4.17
C GLN A 122 7.76 12.26 5.27
N HIS A 123 6.60 12.85 5.01
CA HIS A 123 5.90 13.69 6.01
C HIS A 123 5.00 12.88 6.93
N VAL A 124 4.46 11.76 6.45
CA VAL A 124 3.43 11.01 7.17
C VAL A 124 3.99 9.81 7.94
N ALA A 125 5.19 9.36 7.60
CA ALA A 125 5.86 8.25 8.26
C ALA A 125 7.35 8.51 8.54
N PRO A 126 7.70 9.65 9.21
CA PRO A 126 9.11 9.97 9.48
C PRO A 126 9.76 9.01 10.47
N ASP A 127 8.98 8.23 11.16
CA ASP A 127 9.35 7.27 12.20
C ASP A 127 9.43 5.82 11.71
N ILE A 128 9.14 5.57 10.43
CA ILE A 128 9.19 4.24 9.81
C ILE A 128 10.21 4.27 8.67
N GLU A 129 11.00 3.21 8.53
CA GLU A 129 11.93 3.10 7.42
C GLU A 129 11.19 2.97 6.08
N ILE A 130 11.53 3.83 5.13
CA ILE A 130 10.92 3.83 3.80
C ILE A 130 11.91 3.22 2.80
N LEU A 131 11.49 2.15 2.14
CA LEU A 131 12.27 1.44 1.14
C LEU A 131 11.61 1.52 -0.24
N THR A 132 12.44 1.51 -1.26
CA THR A 132 11.99 1.31 -2.66
C THR A 132 12.42 -0.06 -3.14
N PRO A 133 11.64 -0.69 -4.02
CA PRO A 133 12.00 -2.00 -4.56
C PRO A 133 13.21 -1.94 -5.48
#